data_fe9fe9bc071fa347c2d3f3fec40cec36
#
_entry.id   fe9fe9bc071fa347c2d3f3fec40cec36
#
_cell.length_a   1.000
_cell.length_b   1.000
_cell.length_c   1.000
_cell.angle_alpha   90.00
_cell.angle_beta   90.00
_cell.angle_gamma   90.00
#
_symmetry.space_group_name_H-M   'P 1'
#
loop_
_entity.id
_entity.type
_entity.pdbx_description
1 polymer ?
#
loop_
_entity_poly.entity_id
_entity_poly.type
_entity_poly.pdbx_seq_one_letter_code
_entity_poly.pdbx_strand_id
1 'polypeptide(L)'
;MKKLIWLIIIVVVGYFAYTKFLRPVSDEERNVQAFEDRFETARNRFLSAARQLAIPGEAAIADPEAAVRRLKTVKTDFDRLYESLTDASAIARADKLEAAIGEFFEKNDIE
;
A
#
# COMPACT_ATOMS: atom_id res chain seq x y z
N MET A 1 11.70 27.02 -37.15
CA MET A 1 10.89 27.15 -35.94
C MET A 1 10.32 25.84 -35.41
N LYS A 2 9.84 24.94 -36.28
CA LYS A 2 9.33 23.63 -35.83
C LYS A 2 10.39 22.77 -35.14
N LYS A 3 11.63 22.81 -35.59
CA LYS A 3 12.75 22.06 -35.00
C LYS A 3 13.08 22.52 -33.56
N LEU A 4 12.93 23.80 -33.30
CA LEU A 4 13.24 24.40 -32.00
C LEU A 4 12.21 24.00 -30.96
N ILE A 5 10.92 23.95 -31.35
CA ILE A 5 9.82 23.51 -30.50
C ILE A 5 9.98 22.05 -30.14
N TRP A 6 10.36 21.21 -31.11
CA TRP A 6 10.63 19.78 -30.89
C TRP A 6 11.76 19.55 -29.89
N LEU A 7 12.82 20.36 -30.02
CA LEU A 7 13.97 20.28 -29.13
C LEU A 7 13.59 20.64 -27.69
N ILE A 8 12.79 21.68 -27.53
CA ILE A 8 12.27 22.09 -26.21
C ILE A 8 11.40 21.00 -25.60
N ILE A 9 10.52 20.38 -26.41
CA ILE A 9 9.67 19.26 -25.93
C ILE A 9 10.51 18.10 -25.46
N ILE A 10 11.55 17.72 -26.22
CA ILE A 10 12.45 16.62 -25.86
C ILE A 10 13.17 16.93 -24.54
N VAL A 11 13.67 18.15 -24.37
CA VAL A 11 14.34 18.56 -23.13
C VAL A 11 13.39 18.54 -21.94
N VAL A 12 12.15 19.03 -22.09
CA VAL A 12 11.15 19.05 -21.03
C VAL A 12 10.76 17.62 -20.65
N VAL A 13 10.50 16.76 -21.63
CA VAL A 13 10.16 15.35 -21.38
C VAL A 13 11.31 14.62 -20.72
N GLY A 14 12.56 14.83 -21.20
CA GLY A 14 13.75 14.25 -20.59
C GLY A 14 13.96 14.70 -19.16
N TYR A 15 13.78 15.99 -18.87
CA TYR A 15 13.88 16.53 -17.52
C TYR A 15 12.80 15.94 -16.60
N PHE A 16 11.59 15.86 -17.11
CA PHE A 16 10.47 15.30 -16.35
C PHE A 16 10.67 13.81 -16.03
N ALA A 17 11.13 13.04 -17.02
CA ALA A 17 11.47 11.64 -16.84
C ALA A 17 12.64 11.47 -15.86
N TYR A 18 13.66 12.32 -15.96
CA TYR A 18 14.79 12.31 -15.03
C TYR A 18 14.35 12.54 -13.59
N THR A 19 13.50 13.52 -13.36
CA THR A 19 13.01 13.82 -11.99
C THR A 19 12.09 12.73 -11.43
N LYS A 20 11.30 12.05 -12.28
CA LYS A 20 10.40 10.99 -11.84
C LYS A 20 11.08 9.63 -11.65
N PHE A 21 11.99 9.26 -12.56
CA PHE A 21 12.56 7.91 -12.57
C PHE A 21 13.89 7.79 -11.85
N LEU A 22 14.65 8.88 -11.76
CA LEU A 22 15.97 8.89 -11.13
C LEU A 22 15.96 9.48 -9.72
N ARG A 23 14.85 10.06 -9.30
CA ARG A 23 14.72 10.54 -7.94
C ARG A 23 14.73 9.33 -7.01
N PRO A 24 15.70 9.25 -6.07
CA PRO A 24 15.70 8.14 -5.13
C PRO A 24 14.43 8.16 -4.27
N VAL A 25 13.82 7.00 -4.11
CA VAL A 25 12.67 6.82 -3.21
C VAL A 25 13.16 7.12 -1.80
N SER A 26 12.48 8.01 -1.08
CA SER A 26 12.85 8.35 0.29
C SER A 26 12.66 7.13 1.22
N ASP A 27 13.39 7.13 2.35
CA ASP A 27 13.26 6.06 3.35
C ASP A 27 11.82 5.97 3.86
N GLU A 28 11.14 7.11 4.00
CA GLU A 28 9.73 7.14 4.41
C GLU A 28 8.83 6.47 3.37
N GLU A 29 9.03 6.74 2.07
CA GLU A 29 8.28 6.07 1.01
C GLU A 29 8.52 4.56 1.01
N ARG A 30 9.76 4.13 1.24
CA ARG A 30 10.10 2.70 1.36
C ARG A 30 9.37 2.06 2.53
N ASN A 31 9.28 2.76 3.65
CA ASN A 31 8.54 2.28 4.82
C ASN A 31 7.06 2.13 4.51
N VAL A 32 6.46 3.08 3.78
CA VAL A 32 5.06 2.99 3.34
C VAL A 32 4.88 1.80 2.39
N GLN A 33 5.80 1.60 1.45
CA GLN A 33 5.76 0.45 0.54
C GLN A 33 5.81 -0.87 1.31
N ALA A 34 6.65 -0.96 2.33
CA ALA A 34 6.73 -2.15 3.17
C ALA A 34 5.39 -2.45 3.86
N PHE A 35 4.68 -1.42 4.31
CA PHE A 35 3.35 -1.58 4.88
C PHE A 35 2.30 -1.94 3.84
N GLU A 36 2.40 -1.41 2.62
CA GLU A 36 1.54 -1.84 1.52
C GLU A 36 1.66 -3.34 1.28
N ASP A 37 2.88 -3.86 1.25
CA ASP A 37 3.16 -5.28 1.07
C ASP A 37 2.65 -6.11 2.26
N ARG A 38 2.86 -5.63 3.49
CA ARG A 38 2.35 -6.28 4.70
C ARG A 38 0.83 -6.36 4.70
N PHE A 39 0.17 -5.26 4.34
CA PHE A 39 -1.28 -5.20 4.26
C PHE A 39 -1.81 -6.15 3.18
N GLU A 40 -1.20 -6.15 2.00
CA GLU A 40 -1.59 -7.05 0.92
C GLU A 40 -1.46 -8.52 1.33
N THR A 41 -0.36 -8.88 1.97
CA THR A 41 -0.13 -10.24 2.47
C THR A 41 -1.18 -10.62 3.53
N ALA A 42 -1.45 -9.73 4.49
CA ALA A 42 -2.44 -9.97 5.54
C ALA A 42 -3.84 -10.09 4.96
N ARG A 43 -4.18 -9.23 3.98
CA ARG A 43 -5.46 -9.27 3.27
C ARG A 43 -5.64 -10.60 2.54
N ASN A 44 -4.62 -11.02 1.80
CA ASN A 44 -4.67 -12.28 1.04
C ASN A 44 -4.84 -13.48 1.97
N ARG A 45 -4.17 -13.48 3.12
CA ARG A 45 -4.34 -14.54 4.13
C ARG A 45 -5.75 -14.56 4.71
N PHE A 46 -6.31 -13.39 4.98
CA PHE A 46 -7.69 -13.28 5.46
C PHE A 46 -8.69 -13.82 4.44
N LEU A 47 -8.56 -13.41 3.17
CA LEU A 47 -9.43 -13.87 2.10
C LEU A 47 -9.29 -15.37 1.85
N SER A 48 -8.07 -15.89 1.94
CA SER A 48 -7.81 -17.31 1.80
C SER A 48 -8.45 -18.12 2.93
N ALA A 49 -8.32 -17.66 4.17
CA ALA A 49 -8.97 -18.27 5.33
C ALA A 49 -10.48 -18.28 5.20
N ALA A 50 -11.08 -17.15 4.73
CA ALA A 50 -12.51 -17.05 4.51
C ALA A 50 -12.99 -18.03 3.43
N ARG A 51 -12.22 -18.23 2.37
CA ARG A 51 -12.54 -19.21 1.33
C ARG A 51 -12.47 -20.64 1.86
N GLN A 52 -11.46 -20.96 2.66
CA GLN A 52 -11.30 -22.30 3.24
C GLN A 52 -12.46 -22.64 4.19
N LEU A 53 -12.96 -21.67 4.94
CA LEU A 53 -14.13 -21.87 5.80
C LEU A 53 -15.40 -22.18 5.01
N ALA A 54 -15.48 -21.75 3.76
CA ALA A 54 -16.62 -22.04 2.90
C ALA A 54 -16.56 -23.45 2.28
N ILE A 55 -15.42 -24.15 2.39
CA ILE A 55 -15.23 -25.50 1.86
C ILE A 55 -15.40 -26.53 3.00
N PRO A 56 -16.40 -27.43 2.94
CA PRO A 56 -16.59 -28.45 3.99
C PRO A 56 -15.36 -29.38 4.10
N GLY A 57 -14.87 -29.55 5.32
CA GLY A 57 -13.79 -30.47 5.63
C GLY A 57 -12.39 -29.89 5.75
N GLU A 58 -12.20 -28.62 5.35
CA GLU A 58 -10.90 -27.93 5.43
C GLU A 58 -10.86 -26.84 6.52
N ALA A 59 -11.94 -26.67 7.27
CA ALA A 59 -12.06 -25.62 8.26
C ALA A 59 -11.02 -25.68 9.38
N ALA A 60 -10.40 -26.84 9.62
CA ALA A 60 -9.40 -27.03 10.68
C ALA A 60 -8.05 -26.35 10.37
N ILE A 61 -7.80 -25.98 9.12
CA ILE A 61 -6.52 -25.40 8.68
C ILE A 61 -6.58 -23.86 8.68
N ALA A 62 -7.77 -23.28 8.54
CA ALA A 62 -7.97 -21.84 8.47
C ALA A 62 -8.22 -21.25 9.86
N ASP A 63 -7.46 -20.18 10.20
CA ASP A 63 -7.67 -19.43 11.44
C ASP A 63 -7.99 -17.97 11.07
N PRO A 64 -9.30 -17.64 10.89
CA PRO A 64 -9.68 -16.27 10.56
C PRO A 64 -9.41 -15.27 11.69
N GLU A 65 -9.41 -15.70 12.94
CA GLU A 65 -9.09 -14.81 14.07
C GLU A 65 -7.63 -14.37 14.03
N ALA A 66 -6.72 -15.28 13.69
CA ALA A 66 -5.30 -14.94 13.54
C ALA A 66 -5.10 -13.96 12.38
N ALA A 67 -5.80 -14.16 11.27
CA ALA A 67 -5.74 -13.24 10.11
C ALA A 67 -6.25 -11.85 10.48
N VAL A 68 -7.35 -11.75 11.23
CA VAL A 68 -7.89 -10.48 11.71
C VAL A 68 -6.91 -9.79 12.66
N ARG A 69 -6.29 -10.53 13.57
CA ARG A 69 -5.29 -9.98 14.48
C ARG A 69 -4.09 -9.39 13.72
N ARG A 70 -3.63 -10.07 12.68
CA ARG A 70 -2.56 -9.57 11.82
C ARG A 70 -2.94 -8.27 11.12
N LEU A 71 -4.17 -8.20 10.59
CA LEU A 71 -4.67 -6.98 9.95
C LEU A 71 -4.73 -5.82 10.96
N LYS A 72 -5.21 -6.06 12.16
CA LYS A 72 -5.26 -5.04 13.22
C LYS A 72 -3.86 -4.59 13.64
N THR A 73 -2.90 -5.51 13.71
CA THR A 73 -1.50 -5.18 14.02
C THR A 73 -0.89 -4.32 12.93
N VAL A 74 -1.11 -4.67 11.66
CA VAL A 74 -0.64 -3.87 10.52
C VAL A 74 -1.22 -2.47 10.59
N LYS A 75 -2.51 -2.34 10.86
CA LYS A 75 -3.16 -1.03 10.97
C LYS A 75 -2.56 -0.20 12.12
N THR A 76 -2.37 -0.80 13.29
CA THR A 76 -1.81 -0.11 14.46
C THR A 76 -0.39 0.37 14.19
N ASP A 77 0.45 -0.50 13.62
CA ASP A 77 1.82 -0.16 13.27
C ASP A 77 1.87 0.91 12.17
N PHE A 78 0.96 0.83 11.22
CA PHE A 78 0.82 1.81 10.15
C PHE A 78 0.43 3.19 10.71
N ASP A 79 -0.52 3.26 11.64
CA ASP A 79 -0.93 4.51 12.26
C ASP A 79 0.24 5.20 12.97
N ARG A 80 1.10 4.43 13.63
CA ARG A 80 2.33 4.94 14.24
C ARG A 80 3.30 5.47 13.20
N LEU A 81 3.49 4.75 12.11
CA LEU A 81 4.35 5.21 11.01
C LEU A 81 3.79 6.51 10.42
N TYR A 82 2.49 6.58 10.19
CA TYR A 82 1.83 7.74 9.61
C TYR A 82 2.12 9.01 10.43
N GLU A 83 2.03 8.92 11.75
CA GLU A 83 2.31 10.04 12.64
C GLU A 83 3.75 10.54 12.53
N SER A 84 4.69 9.68 12.14
CA SER A 84 6.10 10.04 12.02
C SER A 84 6.49 10.56 10.63
N LEU A 85 5.58 10.49 9.66
CA LEU A 85 5.88 10.90 8.29
C LEU A 85 6.00 12.41 8.14
N THR A 86 7.04 12.85 7.45
CA THR A 86 7.30 14.26 7.14
C THR A 86 7.38 14.53 5.65
N ASP A 87 7.70 13.53 4.84
CA ASP A 87 7.81 13.64 3.38
C ASP A 87 6.41 13.67 2.75
N ALA A 88 6.13 14.72 1.97
CA ALA A 88 4.84 14.90 1.31
C ALA A 88 4.46 13.73 0.39
N SER A 89 5.44 13.18 -0.32
CA SER A 89 5.22 12.02 -1.21
C SER A 89 4.84 10.76 -0.41
N ALA A 90 5.52 10.54 0.72
CA ALA A 90 5.23 9.44 1.62
C ALA A 90 3.85 9.59 2.26
N ILE A 91 3.49 10.80 2.68
CA ILE A 91 2.17 11.09 3.27
C ILE A 91 1.06 10.83 2.24
N ALA A 92 1.23 11.30 0.99
CA ALA A 92 0.25 11.07 -0.06
C ALA A 92 0.03 9.57 -0.32
N ARG A 93 1.11 8.81 -0.33
CA ARG A 93 1.06 7.36 -0.50
C ARG A 93 0.41 6.66 0.69
N ALA A 94 0.75 7.12 1.90
CA ALA A 94 0.16 6.63 3.14
C ALA A 94 -1.34 6.93 3.23
N ASP A 95 -1.79 8.08 2.77
CA ASP A 95 -3.22 8.43 2.73
C ASP A 95 -4.01 7.45 1.85
N LYS A 96 -3.46 7.06 0.71
CA LYS A 96 -4.08 6.05 -0.16
C LYS A 96 -4.16 4.69 0.51
N LEU A 97 -3.10 4.29 1.20
CA LEU A 97 -3.06 3.02 1.92
C LEU A 97 -4.05 3.03 3.09
N GLU A 98 -4.12 4.12 3.84
CA GLU A 98 -5.08 4.27 4.94
C GLU A 98 -6.51 4.12 4.45
N ALA A 99 -6.85 4.76 3.32
CA ALA A 99 -8.17 4.63 2.71
C ALA A 99 -8.45 3.18 2.29
N ALA A 100 -7.48 2.49 1.72
CA ALA A 100 -7.61 1.09 1.30
C ALA A 100 -7.82 0.16 2.50
N ILE A 101 -7.07 0.37 3.59
CA ILE A 101 -7.22 -0.40 4.84
C ILE A 101 -8.60 -0.16 5.44
N GLY A 102 -9.02 1.09 5.54
CA GLY A 102 -10.33 1.45 6.09
C GLY A 102 -11.48 0.84 5.29
N GLU A 103 -11.42 0.91 3.96
CA GLU A 103 -12.42 0.32 3.09
C GLU A 103 -12.48 -1.20 3.25
N PHE A 104 -11.33 -1.85 3.33
CA PHE A 104 -11.27 -3.30 3.51
C PHE A 104 -11.86 -3.71 4.85
N PHE A 105 -11.56 -2.99 5.92
CA PHE A 105 -12.10 -3.27 7.26
C PHE A 105 -13.62 -3.09 7.28
N GLU A 106 -14.12 -2.03 6.65
CA GLU A 106 -15.55 -1.76 6.56
C GLU A 106 -16.29 -2.85 5.79
N LYS A 107 -15.76 -3.26 4.63
CA LYS A 107 -16.37 -4.32 3.80
C LYS A 107 -16.45 -5.67 4.49
N ASN A 108 -15.49 -5.96 5.38
CA ASN A 108 -15.38 -7.26 6.03
C ASN A 108 -15.79 -7.22 7.50
N ASP A 109 -16.40 -6.15 7.94
CA ASP A 109 -16.87 -5.94 9.34
C ASP A 109 -15.75 -6.17 10.38
N ILE A 110 -14.56 -5.73 10.06
CA ILE A 110 -13.42 -5.79 10.98
C ILE A 110 -13.42 -4.49 11.81
N GLU A 111 -13.53 -4.62 13.11
CA GLU A 111 -13.51 -3.48 14.04
C GLU A 111 -12.13 -3.18 14.61
#